data_695e1b78c25d1f3a14824e9cace638b4
#
_entry.id   695e1b78c25d1f3a14824e9cace638b4
#
_cell.length_a   1.000
_cell.length_b   1.000
_cell.length_c   1.000
_cell.angle_alpha   90.00
_cell.angle_beta   90.00
_cell.angle_gamma   90.00
#
_symmetry.space_group_name_H-M   'P 1'
#
loop_
_entity.id
_entity.type
_entity.pdbx_description
1 polymer ?
#
loop_
_entity_poly.entity_id
_entity_poly.type
_entity_poly.pdbx_seq_one_letter_code
_entity_poly.pdbx_strand_id
1 'polypeptide(L)'
;HWGLAVEWRESAPSPDADPSRCPHAASLNGQPVCGGCPLGSLKYSAELALKTKLLIEEPLRQAGLWREGLIQPPSGQPEAFAQHFRNKAVLYPSVINGIGRFGYYAARSQILVPAEDCPQTPVWMEEAARTLAPFLSEPALTPAPEAAVSNGTGVLRSLLLREAPGSGERMAVLVVRALTADLLAAKEKLIAALAPCKLQSLLVNVHPTPGSAVLSFAPDALVIWAGRSSIEAELMDLAFTVGPQTFLQVNTPQTPVLYEKALDAADVQPGDQILDLYCGVGTITLAAARRAGPHGRALGVERVEASIVCARENAARNSIPQAAFAAEPTETFLSAALKEGFPDGFEPTKIIVDPAYQGMAGGAAKALADLFSLPNSPKRLAYVSCNPKSFARDAKELAAAGLTLESISPVDLFPGAMHLELVAAFSSKKTLSAA
;
A
#
# COMPACT_ATOMS: atom_id res chain seq x y z
N HIS A 1 7.66 9.42 23.69
CA HIS A 1 8.81 10.30 23.44
C HIS A 1 9.91 9.48 22.80
N TRP A 2 10.15 9.66 21.51
CA TRP A 2 11.32 9.15 20.82
C TRP A 2 12.44 10.13 21.05
N GLY A 3 13.42 9.74 21.87
CA GLY A 3 14.65 10.51 22.02
C GLY A 3 15.44 10.47 20.72
N LEU A 4 15.83 11.63 20.19
CA LEU A 4 16.86 11.73 19.19
C LEU A 4 18.16 11.25 19.82
N ALA A 5 18.79 10.20 19.27
CA ALA A 5 20.19 9.93 19.59
C ALA A 5 21.02 11.10 19.07
N VAL A 6 21.58 11.88 19.97
CA VAL A 6 22.34 13.10 19.64
C VAL A 6 23.82 12.80 19.38
N GLU A 7 24.25 11.58 19.66
CA GLU A 7 25.64 11.14 19.49
C GLU A 7 25.68 9.70 18.97
N TRP A 8 26.24 9.53 17.78
CA TRP A 8 26.63 8.21 17.28
C TRP A 8 28.05 7.94 17.82
N ARG A 9 28.17 7.05 18.79
CA ARG A 9 29.48 6.47 19.10
C ARG A 9 29.77 5.38 18.08
N GLU A 10 30.96 5.41 17.49
CA GLU A 10 31.49 4.27 16.71
C GLU A 10 31.54 3.05 17.65
N SER A 11 30.52 2.24 17.60
CA SER A 11 30.53 0.90 18.14
C SER A 11 31.09 -0.04 17.08
N ALA A 12 31.67 -1.15 17.50
CA ALA A 12 32.03 -2.24 16.59
C ALA A 12 30.82 -2.57 15.67
N PRO A 13 31.04 -2.91 14.38
CA PRO A 13 29.96 -3.24 13.48
C PRO A 13 29.08 -4.32 14.11
N SER A 14 27.77 -4.11 14.13
CA SER A 14 26.82 -5.12 14.59
C SER A 14 26.99 -6.38 13.75
N PRO A 15 26.96 -7.60 14.36
CA PRO A 15 26.96 -8.85 13.61
C PRO A 15 25.75 -8.95 12.63
N ASP A 16 24.73 -8.13 12.86
CA ASP A 16 23.52 -8.04 12.04
C ASP A 16 23.61 -6.99 10.95
N ALA A 17 24.73 -6.27 10.82
CA ALA A 17 24.93 -5.30 9.75
C ALA A 17 25.15 -5.99 8.40
N ASP A 18 24.51 -5.47 7.37
CA ASP A 18 24.72 -5.83 5.98
C ASP A 18 24.58 -4.58 5.09
N PRO A 19 25.63 -3.77 4.98
CA PRO A 19 25.59 -2.54 4.19
C PRO A 19 25.49 -2.80 2.67
N SER A 20 25.66 -4.03 2.21
CA SER A 20 25.56 -4.38 0.79
C SER A 20 24.11 -4.38 0.27
N ARG A 21 23.10 -4.46 1.16
CA ARG A 21 21.70 -4.51 0.77
C ARG A 21 21.20 -3.21 0.12
N CYS A 22 21.68 -2.06 0.58
CA CYS A 22 21.29 -0.78 0.00
C CYS A 22 22.43 0.24 0.13
N PRO A 23 22.99 0.72 -0.98
CA PRO A 23 24.09 1.71 -0.94
C PRO A 23 23.66 3.07 -0.40
N HIS A 24 22.34 3.35 -0.38
CA HIS A 24 21.77 4.63 0.09
C HIS A 24 21.31 4.61 1.55
N ALA A 25 21.34 3.46 2.23
CA ALA A 25 20.83 3.30 3.60
C ALA A 25 21.91 3.57 4.67
N ALA A 26 23.19 3.59 4.31
CA ALA A 26 24.29 3.84 5.22
C ALA A 26 24.98 5.18 4.87
N SER A 27 25.28 5.99 5.90
CA SER A 27 26.08 7.18 5.69
C SER A 27 27.55 6.80 5.54
N LEU A 28 28.09 7.04 4.36
CA LEU A 28 29.53 7.03 4.12
C LEU A 28 30.00 8.50 4.19
N ASN A 29 30.91 8.81 5.09
CA ASN A 29 31.53 10.15 5.21
C ASN A 29 30.55 11.30 5.53
N GLY A 30 29.52 11.08 6.35
CA GLY A 30 28.60 12.14 6.79
C GLY A 30 27.62 12.63 5.71
N GLN A 31 27.51 11.93 4.57
CA GLN A 31 26.54 12.26 3.54
C GLN A 31 25.11 11.94 4.02
N PRO A 32 24.09 12.70 3.56
CA PRO A 32 22.70 12.38 3.84
C PRO A 32 22.36 10.98 3.35
N VAL A 33 21.60 10.22 4.17
CA VAL A 33 21.10 8.88 3.81
C VAL A 33 19.67 8.97 3.33
N CYS A 34 19.29 8.06 2.43
CA CYS A 34 17.93 7.93 1.95
C CYS A 34 16.98 7.65 3.11
N GLY A 35 15.88 8.41 3.20
CA GLY A 35 14.86 8.25 4.24
C GLY A 35 13.90 7.07 4.04
N GLY A 36 13.98 6.39 2.90
CA GLY A 36 13.04 5.32 2.54
C GLY A 36 13.25 4.01 3.30
N CYS A 37 14.52 3.68 3.64
CA CYS A 37 14.90 2.36 4.17
C CYS A 37 15.81 2.46 5.38
N PRO A 38 15.31 2.87 6.55
CA PRO A 38 16.13 3.02 7.78
C PRO A 38 16.75 1.71 8.27
N LEU A 39 16.25 0.57 7.84
CA LEU A 39 16.76 -0.78 8.18
C LEU A 39 17.50 -1.43 7.00
N GLY A 40 17.71 -0.71 5.91
CA GLY A 40 18.30 -1.25 4.68
C GLY A 40 19.77 -1.69 4.79
N SER A 41 20.42 -1.44 5.91
CA SER A 41 21.78 -1.89 6.23
C SER A 41 21.82 -3.06 7.24
N LEU A 42 20.69 -3.68 7.55
CA LEU A 42 20.62 -4.87 8.40
C LEU A 42 20.48 -6.14 7.57
N LYS A 43 20.96 -7.25 8.09
CA LYS A 43 20.59 -8.59 7.59
C LYS A 43 19.07 -8.75 7.64
N TYR A 44 18.49 -9.34 6.63
CA TYR A 44 17.03 -9.39 6.51
C TYR A 44 16.35 -10.16 7.66
N SER A 45 16.97 -11.24 8.13
CA SER A 45 16.47 -12.00 9.29
C SER A 45 16.45 -11.16 10.58
N ALA A 46 17.48 -10.35 10.82
CA ALA A 46 17.54 -9.44 11.95
C ALA A 46 16.52 -8.30 11.82
N GLU A 47 16.32 -7.78 10.61
CA GLU A 47 15.29 -6.79 10.31
C GLU A 47 13.89 -7.31 10.64
N LEU A 48 13.54 -8.53 10.19
CA LEU A 48 12.24 -9.15 10.46
C LEU A 48 12.01 -9.36 11.97
N ALA A 49 13.02 -9.86 12.69
CA ALA A 49 12.94 -10.03 14.14
C ALA A 49 12.72 -8.68 14.86
N LEU A 50 13.47 -7.65 14.45
CA LEU A 50 13.35 -6.30 15.03
C LEU A 50 11.96 -5.69 14.75
N LYS A 51 11.47 -5.78 13.52
CA LYS A 51 10.14 -5.30 13.15
C LYS A 51 9.04 -6.00 13.95
N THR A 52 9.08 -7.33 14.02
CA THR A 52 8.09 -8.12 14.77
C THR A 52 8.05 -7.69 16.22
N LYS A 53 9.22 -7.56 16.86
CA LYS A 53 9.33 -7.12 18.25
C LYS A 53 8.79 -5.70 18.45
N LEU A 54 9.32 -4.71 17.71
CA LEU A 54 9.03 -3.30 17.95
C LEU A 54 7.65 -2.87 17.45
N LEU A 55 7.20 -3.42 16.31
CA LEU A 55 5.97 -2.98 15.66
C LEU A 55 4.75 -3.80 16.10
N ILE A 56 4.89 -5.07 16.47
CA ILE A 56 3.75 -5.92 16.83
C ILE A 56 3.76 -6.26 18.31
N GLU A 57 4.82 -6.90 18.80
CA GLU A 57 4.85 -7.41 20.18
C GLU A 57 4.73 -6.29 21.23
N GLU A 58 5.51 -5.21 21.09
CA GLU A 58 5.47 -4.10 22.06
C GLU A 58 4.12 -3.38 22.11
N PRO A 59 3.46 -3.00 20.99
CA PRO A 59 2.10 -2.43 21.04
C PRO A 59 1.07 -3.37 21.67
N LEU A 60 1.15 -4.68 21.41
CA LEU A 60 0.26 -5.66 22.01
C LEU A 60 0.47 -5.80 23.52
N ARG A 61 1.73 -5.76 23.97
CA ARG A 61 2.04 -5.76 25.43
C ARG A 61 1.46 -4.51 26.11
N GLN A 62 1.63 -3.35 25.50
CA GLN A 62 1.06 -2.08 25.99
C GLN A 62 -0.47 -2.10 26.05
N ALA A 63 -1.11 -2.78 25.09
CA ALA A 63 -2.56 -2.94 25.05
C ALA A 63 -3.09 -4.02 26.00
N GLY A 64 -2.22 -4.86 26.60
CA GLY A 64 -2.60 -6.00 27.41
C GLY A 64 -3.15 -7.20 26.64
N LEU A 65 -2.83 -7.30 25.35
CA LEU A 65 -3.31 -8.33 24.43
C LEU A 65 -2.26 -9.41 24.13
N TRP A 66 -1.00 -9.17 24.50
CA TRP A 66 0.08 -10.10 24.20
C TRP A 66 -0.02 -11.38 25.04
N ARG A 67 0.21 -12.52 24.39
CA ARG A 67 0.44 -13.82 25.02
C ARG A 67 1.42 -14.63 24.18
N GLU A 68 2.08 -15.60 24.81
CA GLU A 68 2.96 -16.53 24.12
C GLU A 68 2.18 -17.32 23.05
N GLY A 69 2.82 -17.56 21.90
CA GLY A 69 2.22 -18.25 20.75
C GLY A 69 1.21 -17.46 19.94
N LEU A 70 0.88 -16.21 20.33
CA LEU A 70 -0.06 -15.37 19.57
C LEU A 70 0.48 -14.93 18.22
N ILE A 71 1.76 -14.55 18.16
CA ILE A 71 2.41 -14.05 16.96
C ILE A 71 3.07 -15.22 16.23
N GLN A 72 2.65 -15.45 15.00
CA GLN A 72 3.24 -16.45 14.12
C GLN A 72 4.59 -15.96 13.56
N PRO A 73 5.45 -16.87 13.08
CA PRO A 73 6.67 -16.47 12.37
C PRO A 73 6.35 -15.49 11.23
N PRO A 74 7.14 -14.40 11.07
CA PRO A 74 6.89 -13.43 10.03
C PRO A 74 7.12 -14.04 8.63
N SER A 75 6.20 -13.75 7.71
CA SER A 75 6.38 -14.06 6.31
C SER A 75 7.17 -12.93 5.66
N GLY A 76 8.35 -13.25 5.18
CA GLY A 76 9.22 -12.33 4.46
C GLY A 76 9.57 -12.88 3.09
N GLN A 77 10.17 -12.05 2.25
CA GLN A 77 10.71 -12.49 0.98
C GLN A 77 11.98 -13.33 1.22
N PRO A 78 12.24 -14.37 0.40
CA PRO A 78 13.56 -14.97 0.32
C PRO A 78 14.60 -13.88 0.03
N GLU A 79 15.78 -13.94 0.67
CA GLU A 79 16.82 -12.89 0.55
C GLU A 79 17.17 -12.54 -0.92
N ALA A 80 17.13 -13.52 -1.82
CA ALA A 80 17.35 -13.30 -3.25
C ALA A 80 16.29 -12.39 -3.92
N PHE A 81 15.10 -12.25 -3.32
CA PHE A 81 14.01 -11.44 -3.86
C PHE A 81 13.78 -10.14 -3.09
N ALA A 82 14.62 -9.81 -2.10
CA ALA A 82 14.55 -8.53 -1.38
C ALA A 82 14.90 -7.31 -2.26
N GLN A 83 15.24 -7.55 -3.53
CA GLN A 83 15.52 -6.54 -4.55
C GLN A 83 14.42 -6.54 -5.62
N HIS A 84 14.18 -5.38 -6.22
CA HIS A 84 13.27 -5.19 -7.37
C HIS A 84 11.82 -5.64 -7.17
N PHE A 85 11.36 -5.71 -5.91
CA PHE A 85 10.00 -6.19 -5.59
C PHE A 85 8.93 -5.11 -5.76
N ARG A 86 9.35 -3.85 -5.80
CA ARG A 86 8.45 -2.71 -5.71
C ARG A 86 7.83 -2.40 -7.07
N ASN A 87 6.52 -2.48 -7.17
CA ASN A 87 5.79 -2.20 -8.41
C ASN A 87 5.40 -0.72 -8.60
N LYS A 88 5.74 0.15 -7.64
CA LYS A 88 5.45 1.59 -7.70
C LYS A 88 6.56 2.39 -7.05
N ALA A 89 7.06 3.41 -7.74
CA ALA A 89 8.00 4.39 -7.22
C ALA A 89 7.48 5.81 -7.46
N VAL A 90 7.78 6.71 -6.53
CA VAL A 90 7.58 8.16 -6.68
C VAL A 90 8.93 8.81 -6.43
N LEU A 91 9.54 9.32 -7.50
CA LEU A 91 10.85 9.95 -7.47
C LEU A 91 10.70 11.46 -7.53
N TYR A 92 11.49 12.15 -6.74
CA TYR A 92 11.52 13.61 -6.71
C TYR A 92 12.69 14.13 -7.53
N PRO A 93 12.48 15.21 -8.33
CA PRO A 93 13.52 15.78 -9.15
C PRO A 93 14.34 16.83 -8.39
N SER A 94 15.63 16.97 -8.74
CA SER A 94 16.49 18.07 -8.32
C SER A 94 17.60 18.30 -9.34
N VAL A 95 18.21 19.48 -9.31
CA VAL A 95 19.46 19.76 -10.02
C VAL A 95 20.57 19.94 -8.98
N ILE A 96 21.53 19.03 -8.96
CA ILE A 96 22.64 19.01 -8.01
C ILE A 96 23.94 19.26 -8.78
N ASN A 97 24.64 20.33 -8.48
CA ASN A 97 25.87 20.74 -9.18
C ASN A 97 25.68 20.84 -10.71
N GLY A 98 24.54 21.34 -11.15
CA GLY A 98 24.20 21.48 -12.58
C GLY A 98 23.75 20.19 -13.27
N ILE A 99 23.67 19.09 -12.55
CA ILE A 99 23.26 17.77 -13.07
C ILE A 99 21.87 17.44 -12.56
N GLY A 100 20.93 17.13 -13.47
CA GLY A 100 19.61 16.66 -13.11
C GLY A 100 19.68 15.27 -12.45
N ARG A 101 18.96 15.10 -11.34
CA ARG A 101 18.91 13.85 -10.58
C ARG A 101 17.51 13.58 -10.08
N PHE A 102 17.18 12.30 -9.98
CA PHE A 102 15.98 11.80 -9.31
C PHE A 102 16.35 11.04 -8.03
N GLY A 103 15.48 11.06 -7.04
CA GLY A 103 15.75 10.33 -5.80
C GLY A 103 14.65 10.49 -4.76
N TYR A 104 15.02 10.21 -3.53
CA TYR A 104 14.16 10.33 -2.36
C TYR A 104 14.74 11.35 -1.37
N TYR A 105 13.89 11.91 -0.53
CA TYR A 105 14.37 12.81 0.50
C TYR A 105 15.03 12.04 1.65
N ALA A 106 16.09 12.62 2.20
CA ALA A 106 16.63 12.18 3.47
C ALA A 106 15.58 12.35 4.59
N ALA A 107 15.62 11.48 5.58
CA ALA A 107 14.62 11.46 6.63
C ALA A 107 14.45 12.84 7.30
N ARG A 108 13.20 13.30 7.41
CA ARG A 108 12.82 14.58 8.03
C ARG A 108 13.49 15.80 7.40
N SER A 109 13.82 15.75 6.12
CA SER A 109 14.46 16.85 5.41
C SER A 109 13.87 17.01 4.00
N GLN A 110 14.30 18.07 3.30
CA GLN A 110 14.06 18.28 1.88
C GLN A 110 15.35 18.09 1.05
N ILE A 111 16.36 17.47 1.64
CA ILE A 111 17.62 17.17 0.96
C ILE A 111 17.38 15.92 0.10
N LEU A 112 17.53 16.06 -1.22
CA LEU A 112 17.42 14.93 -2.13
C LEU A 112 18.67 14.07 -2.04
N VAL A 113 18.46 12.78 -1.82
CA VAL A 113 19.46 11.73 -1.99
C VAL A 113 19.22 11.10 -3.35
N PRO A 114 20.13 11.26 -4.32
CA PRO A 114 20.01 10.58 -5.61
C PRO A 114 19.91 9.09 -5.40
N ALA A 115 18.90 8.46 -5.99
CA ALA A 115 18.58 7.05 -5.82
C ALA A 115 17.86 6.51 -7.05
N GLU A 116 18.35 6.89 -8.23
CA GLU A 116 17.86 6.34 -9.49
C GLU A 116 18.09 4.82 -9.54
N ASP A 117 19.14 4.34 -8.90
CA ASP A 117 19.56 2.93 -8.77
C ASP A 117 19.03 2.26 -7.50
N CYS A 118 17.83 2.62 -7.06
CA CYS A 118 17.21 2.05 -5.87
C CYS A 118 17.03 0.52 -6.04
N PRO A 119 17.64 -0.32 -5.19
CA PRO A 119 17.57 -1.77 -5.36
C PRO A 119 16.16 -2.37 -5.15
N GLN A 120 15.22 -1.61 -4.63
CA GLN A 120 13.84 -2.07 -4.45
C GLN A 120 12.99 -1.95 -5.71
N THR A 121 13.37 -1.06 -6.66
CA THR A 121 12.59 -0.79 -7.87
C THR A 121 13.07 -1.62 -9.06
N PRO A 122 12.19 -2.02 -10.00
CA PRO A 122 12.59 -2.64 -11.26
C PRO A 122 13.57 -1.76 -12.05
N VAL A 123 14.51 -2.39 -12.75
CA VAL A 123 15.58 -1.71 -13.50
C VAL A 123 15.05 -0.68 -14.50
N TRP A 124 13.92 -0.95 -15.16
CA TRP A 124 13.35 0.00 -16.12
C TRP A 124 12.92 1.33 -15.47
N MET A 125 12.59 1.36 -14.18
CA MET A 125 12.27 2.60 -13.43
C MET A 125 13.52 3.46 -13.26
N GLU A 126 14.67 2.83 -13.02
CA GLU A 126 15.97 3.47 -13.02
C GLU A 126 16.31 4.04 -14.41
N GLU A 127 16.11 3.25 -15.47
CA GLU A 127 16.30 3.68 -16.85
C GLU A 127 15.42 4.88 -17.21
N ALA A 128 14.14 4.87 -16.82
CA ALA A 128 13.23 5.99 -17.05
C ALA A 128 13.69 7.26 -16.32
N ALA A 129 14.10 7.13 -15.06
CA ALA A 129 14.60 8.26 -14.28
C ALA A 129 15.89 8.84 -14.87
N ARG A 130 16.86 8.00 -15.24
CA ARG A 130 18.11 8.44 -15.89
C ARG A 130 17.87 9.09 -17.25
N THR A 131 16.91 8.57 -18.01
CA THR A 131 16.53 9.14 -19.31
C THR A 131 15.95 10.54 -19.18
N LEU A 132 15.15 10.78 -18.14
CA LEU A 132 14.54 12.08 -17.91
C LEU A 132 15.45 13.08 -17.18
N ALA A 133 16.49 12.62 -16.48
CA ALA A 133 17.36 13.46 -15.69
C ALA A 133 17.98 14.66 -16.45
N PRO A 134 18.47 14.54 -17.70
CA PRO A 134 18.99 15.67 -18.47
C PRO A 134 17.97 16.78 -18.70
N PHE A 135 16.69 16.44 -18.84
CA PHE A 135 15.62 17.40 -19.07
C PHE A 135 15.30 18.28 -17.85
N LEU A 136 15.77 17.91 -16.64
CA LEU A 136 15.57 18.70 -15.43
C LEU A 136 16.31 20.04 -15.46
N SER A 137 17.30 20.19 -16.33
CA SER A 137 18.00 21.47 -16.58
C SER A 137 17.36 22.26 -17.71
N GLU A 138 16.34 21.73 -18.39
CA GLU A 138 15.61 22.41 -19.46
C GLU A 138 14.32 23.05 -18.90
N PRO A 139 13.81 24.16 -19.51
CA PRO A 139 12.57 24.81 -19.07
C PRO A 139 11.37 23.87 -18.97
N ALA A 140 11.33 22.84 -19.82
CA ALA A 140 10.24 21.85 -19.90
C ALA A 140 10.00 21.05 -18.60
N LEU A 141 11.07 20.69 -17.86
CA LEU A 141 10.98 19.82 -16.68
C LEU A 141 11.73 20.38 -15.46
N THR A 142 11.90 21.69 -15.37
CA THR A 142 12.56 22.29 -14.17
C THR A 142 11.93 21.76 -12.89
N PRO A 143 12.74 21.33 -11.89
CA PRO A 143 12.22 20.84 -10.63
C PRO A 143 11.32 21.83 -9.91
N ALA A 144 10.19 21.35 -9.38
CA ALA A 144 9.24 22.12 -8.59
C ALA A 144 9.06 21.46 -7.21
N PRO A 145 10.06 21.56 -6.29
CA PRO A 145 9.90 21.11 -4.92
C PRO A 145 8.78 21.90 -4.22
N GLU A 146 8.33 21.46 -3.06
CA GLU A 146 7.16 22.03 -2.37
C GLU A 146 7.23 23.56 -2.22
N ALA A 147 8.41 24.10 -1.88
CA ALA A 147 8.63 25.55 -1.81
C ALA A 147 8.44 26.24 -3.17
N ALA A 148 8.89 25.62 -4.26
CA ALA A 148 8.72 26.15 -5.61
C ALA A 148 7.26 26.09 -6.08
N VAL A 149 6.52 25.06 -5.71
CA VAL A 149 5.08 24.94 -5.95
C VAL A 149 4.34 26.11 -5.30
N SER A 150 4.65 26.40 -4.03
CA SER A 150 4.07 27.53 -3.28
C SER A 150 4.37 28.87 -3.93
N ASN A 151 5.56 29.05 -4.50
CA ASN A 151 5.99 30.27 -5.17
C ASN A 151 5.60 30.33 -6.66
N GLY A 152 4.95 29.29 -7.20
CA GLY A 152 4.55 29.24 -8.59
C GLY A 152 5.70 29.02 -9.59
N THR A 153 6.88 28.54 -9.13
CA THR A 153 8.05 28.28 -9.98
C THR A 153 8.29 26.79 -10.21
N GLY A 154 9.09 26.46 -11.23
CA GLY A 154 9.34 25.09 -11.64
C GLY A 154 8.14 24.43 -12.33
N VAL A 155 8.36 23.23 -12.85
CA VAL A 155 7.35 22.47 -13.63
C VAL A 155 7.12 21.09 -13.03
N LEU A 156 8.15 20.24 -12.93
CA LEU A 156 8.04 18.86 -12.49
C LEU A 156 8.10 18.74 -10.97
N ARG A 157 7.07 18.20 -10.35
CA ARG A 157 6.98 17.92 -8.92
C ARG A 157 7.54 16.54 -8.57
N SER A 158 7.14 15.54 -9.34
CA SER A 158 7.58 14.16 -9.14
C SER A 158 7.37 13.33 -10.41
N LEU A 159 8.08 12.22 -10.48
CA LEU A 159 7.91 11.16 -11.47
C LEU A 159 7.34 9.93 -10.75
N LEU A 160 6.10 9.56 -11.09
CA LEU A 160 5.51 8.32 -10.61
C LEU A 160 5.70 7.25 -11.69
N LEU A 161 6.29 6.14 -11.30
CA LEU A 161 6.50 4.96 -12.14
C LEU A 161 5.76 3.77 -11.54
N ARG A 162 5.15 2.97 -12.40
CA ARG A 162 4.36 1.83 -11.98
C ARG A 162 4.50 0.67 -12.95
N GLU A 163 4.69 -0.53 -12.41
CA GLU A 163 4.64 -1.79 -13.14
C GLU A 163 3.48 -2.63 -12.64
N ALA A 164 2.67 -3.15 -13.53
CA ALA A 164 1.55 -3.98 -13.15
C ALA A 164 2.02 -5.41 -12.82
N PRO A 165 1.63 -5.97 -11.66
CA PRO A 165 1.88 -7.37 -11.34
C PRO A 165 1.36 -8.31 -12.43
N GLY A 166 2.05 -9.42 -12.66
CA GLY A 166 1.68 -10.46 -13.62
C GLY A 166 1.92 -10.08 -15.08
N SER A 167 1.30 -9.03 -15.57
CA SER A 167 1.43 -8.59 -16.98
C SER A 167 2.76 -7.91 -17.30
N GLY A 168 3.40 -7.26 -16.31
CA GLY A 168 4.58 -6.43 -16.52
C GLY A 168 4.32 -5.13 -17.30
N GLU A 169 3.07 -4.73 -17.50
CA GLU A 169 2.73 -3.46 -18.15
C GLU A 169 3.21 -2.26 -17.32
N ARG A 170 3.69 -1.22 -18.01
CA ARG A 170 4.41 -0.10 -17.42
C ARG A 170 3.69 1.22 -17.62
N MET A 171 3.65 2.02 -16.57
CA MET A 171 3.07 3.36 -16.57
C MET A 171 4.08 4.36 -16.02
N ALA A 172 4.18 5.52 -16.66
CA ALA A 172 4.88 6.68 -16.15
C ALA A 172 3.92 7.88 -16.06
N VAL A 173 4.00 8.62 -14.96
CA VAL A 173 3.22 9.84 -14.76
C VAL A 173 4.16 10.98 -14.40
N LEU A 174 4.19 12.00 -15.25
CA LEU A 174 4.85 13.27 -14.93
C LEU A 174 3.88 14.10 -14.09
N VAL A 175 4.18 14.27 -12.81
CA VAL A 175 3.37 15.13 -11.95
C VAL A 175 3.89 16.55 -12.05
N VAL A 176 3.11 17.43 -12.65
CA VAL A 176 3.54 18.79 -12.99
C VAL A 176 2.68 19.83 -12.29
N ARG A 177 3.27 20.99 -12.00
CA ARG A 177 2.53 22.13 -11.44
C ARG A 177 1.54 22.71 -12.45
N ALA A 178 1.93 22.78 -13.71
CA ALA A 178 1.13 23.31 -14.80
C ALA A 178 1.59 22.75 -16.15
N LEU A 179 0.72 22.76 -17.14
CA LEU A 179 1.06 22.52 -18.55
C LEU A 179 1.63 23.82 -19.15
N THR A 180 2.95 24.00 -19.05
CA THR A 180 3.63 25.17 -19.62
C THR A 180 3.83 25.01 -21.12
N ALA A 181 4.03 26.13 -21.84
CA ALA A 181 4.31 26.10 -23.28
C ALA A 181 5.59 25.28 -23.59
N ASP A 182 6.64 25.43 -22.77
CA ASP A 182 7.89 24.68 -22.92
C ASP A 182 7.69 23.17 -22.73
N LEU A 183 6.87 22.78 -21.73
CA LEU A 183 6.53 21.38 -21.50
C LEU A 183 5.75 20.79 -22.68
N LEU A 184 4.77 21.53 -23.20
CA LEU A 184 3.99 21.10 -24.35
C LEU A 184 4.84 20.99 -25.62
N ALA A 185 5.76 21.94 -25.84
CA ALA A 185 6.70 21.89 -26.96
C ALA A 185 7.68 20.71 -26.87
N ALA A 186 8.04 20.30 -25.66
CA ALA A 186 8.94 19.16 -25.42
C ALA A 186 8.23 17.78 -25.45
N LYS A 187 6.91 17.73 -25.57
CA LYS A 187 6.11 16.49 -25.46
C LYS A 187 6.65 15.36 -26.32
N GLU A 188 6.80 15.56 -27.62
CA GLU A 188 7.23 14.51 -28.55
C GLU A 188 8.69 14.05 -28.26
N LYS A 189 9.56 14.97 -27.84
CA LYS A 189 10.94 14.66 -27.43
C LYS A 189 10.95 13.77 -26.19
N LEU A 190 10.10 14.04 -25.20
CA LEU A 190 9.97 13.25 -23.98
C LEU A 190 9.37 11.87 -24.25
N ILE A 191 8.35 11.79 -25.12
CA ILE A 191 7.77 10.49 -25.54
C ILE A 191 8.85 9.65 -26.24
N ALA A 192 9.59 10.21 -27.18
CA ALA A 192 10.65 9.51 -27.89
C ALA A 192 11.78 9.05 -26.96
N ALA A 193 12.17 9.88 -26.00
CA ALA A 193 13.17 9.54 -25.00
C ALA A 193 12.76 8.32 -24.15
N LEU A 194 11.49 8.25 -23.75
CA LEU A 194 10.95 7.16 -22.95
C LEU A 194 10.54 5.91 -23.74
N ALA A 195 10.62 5.93 -25.07
CA ALA A 195 10.27 4.77 -25.90
C ALA A 195 11.00 3.47 -25.52
N PRO A 196 12.30 3.47 -25.14
CA PRO A 196 12.98 2.26 -24.69
C PRO A 196 12.37 1.62 -23.43
N CYS A 197 11.67 2.40 -22.58
CA CYS A 197 11.01 1.90 -21.38
C CYS A 197 9.75 1.08 -21.68
N LYS A 198 9.28 1.05 -22.95
CA LYS A 198 8.10 0.29 -23.41
C LYS A 198 6.85 0.54 -22.58
N LEU A 199 6.53 1.80 -22.37
CA LEU A 199 5.37 2.20 -21.57
C LEU A 199 4.06 1.90 -22.31
N GLN A 200 3.10 1.26 -21.65
CA GLN A 200 1.70 1.14 -22.09
C GLN A 200 0.90 2.39 -21.77
N SER A 201 1.39 3.18 -20.80
CA SER A 201 0.72 4.40 -20.33
C SER A 201 1.76 5.46 -20.00
N LEU A 202 1.70 6.61 -20.68
CA LEU A 202 2.44 7.82 -20.34
C LEU A 202 1.45 8.94 -20.11
N LEU A 203 1.41 9.43 -18.88
CA LEU A 203 0.42 10.39 -18.40
C LEU A 203 1.11 11.63 -17.84
N VAL A 204 0.36 12.73 -17.84
CA VAL A 204 0.69 13.93 -17.08
C VAL A 204 -0.41 14.16 -16.05
N ASN A 205 -0.06 14.38 -14.80
CA ASN A 205 -0.98 14.80 -13.76
C ASN A 205 -0.69 16.25 -13.36
N VAL A 206 -1.65 17.14 -13.60
CA VAL A 206 -1.54 18.55 -13.26
C VAL A 206 -1.92 18.75 -11.80
N HIS A 207 -0.94 19.09 -10.97
CA HIS A 207 -1.11 19.26 -9.52
C HIS A 207 -0.55 20.61 -9.05
N PRO A 208 -1.33 21.70 -9.17
CA PRO A 208 -0.86 23.06 -8.85
C PRO A 208 -0.80 23.35 -7.35
N THR A 209 -1.52 22.57 -6.53
CA THR A 209 -1.69 22.84 -5.10
C THR A 209 -0.51 22.31 -4.29
N PRO A 210 0.08 23.10 -3.37
CA PRO A 210 1.02 22.62 -2.38
C PRO A 210 0.42 21.51 -1.50
N GLY A 211 1.26 20.62 -0.95
CA GLY A 211 0.82 19.58 -0.04
C GLY A 211 1.48 18.22 -0.30
N SER A 212 1.28 17.29 0.61
CA SER A 212 1.90 15.96 0.59
C SER A 212 1.27 14.98 -0.40
N ALA A 213 0.13 15.32 -1.00
CA ALA A 213 -0.51 14.48 -2.02
C ALA A 213 0.40 14.37 -3.25
N VAL A 214 0.65 13.15 -3.71
CA VAL A 214 1.48 12.91 -4.89
C VAL A 214 0.74 13.29 -6.18
N LEU A 215 -0.55 12.96 -6.27
CA LEU A 215 -1.40 13.20 -7.43
C LEU A 215 -2.56 14.14 -7.09
N SER A 216 -2.96 14.95 -8.06
CA SER A 216 -4.25 15.65 -8.04
C SER A 216 -5.38 14.71 -8.45
N PHE A 217 -6.51 14.78 -7.73
CA PHE A 217 -7.74 14.04 -8.04
C PHE A 217 -8.79 14.91 -8.71
N ALA A 218 -8.43 16.15 -9.12
CA ALA A 218 -9.35 17.00 -9.87
C ALA A 218 -9.73 16.31 -11.21
N PRO A 219 -10.98 16.48 -11.69
CA PRO A 219 -11.48 15.78 -12.88
C PRO A 219 -10.57 15.92 -14.12
N ASP A 220 -10.02 17.10 -14.35
CA ASP A 220 -9.20 17.41 -15.51
C ASP A 220 -7.68 17.35 -15.24
N ALA A 221 -7.29 16.80 -14.08
CA ALA A 221 -5.89 16.77 -13.71
C ALA A 221 -5.06 15.76 -14.49
N LEU A 222 -5.69 14.76 -15.11
CA LEU A 222 -5.01 13.68 -15.81
C LEU A 222 -5.08 13.84 -17.33
N VAL A 223 -3.92 13.93 -17.98
CA VAL A 223 -3.77 14.05 -19.43
C VAL A 223 -3.00 12.86 -19.98
N ILE A 224 -3.56 12.16 -20.96
CA ILE A 224 -2.89 11.05 -21.64
C ILE A 224 -1.95 11.64 -22.70
N TRP A 225 -0.65 11.35 -22.59
CA TRP A 225 0.34 11.74 -23.59
C TRP A 225 0.60 10.66 -24.63
N ALA A 226 0.66 9.40 -24.18
CA ALA A 226 0.79 8.25 -25.06
C ALA A 226 0.17 7.00 -24.42
N GLY A 227 -0.32 6.09 -25.25
CA GLY A 227 -0.90 4.82 -24.83
C GLY A 227 -2.28 4.97 -24.17
N ARG A 228 -2.49 4.25 -23.07
CA ARG A 228 -3.78 4.13 -22.34
C ARG A 228 -3.77 4.92 -21.03
N SER A 229 -4.95 5.17 -20.46
CA SER A 229 -5.09 5.81 -19.14
C SER A 229 -4.77 4.87 -17.96
N SER A 230 -4.67 3.57 -18.23
CA SER A 230 -4.47 2.52 -17.23
C SER A 230 -3.60 1.38 -17.78
N ILE A 231 -3.13 0.54 -16.88
CA ILE A 231 -2.41 -0.70 -17.16
C ILE A 231 -3.18 -1.89 -16.56
N GLU A 232 -2.95 -3.09 -17.09
CA GLU A 232 -3.60 -4.31 -16.65
C GLU A 232 -2.69 -5.08 -15.69
N ALA A 233 -3.21 -5.44 -14.53
CA ALA A 233 -2.49 -6.24 -13.53
C ALA A 233 -3.15 -7.62 -13.38
N GLU A 234 -2.34 -8.62 -13.09
CA GLU A 234 -2.80 -9.95 -12.70
C GLU A 234 -2.33 -10.25 -11.26
N LEU A 235 -3.26 -10.63 -10.42
CA LEU A 235 -2.99 -10.96 -9.02
C LEU A 235 -3.88 -12.12 -8.59
N MET A 236 -3.27 -13.21 -8.10
CA MET A 236 -4.00 -14.44 -7.71
C MET A 236 -4.92 -14.95 -8.84
N ASP A 237 -4.45 -14.97 -10.07
CA ASP A 237 -5.20 -15.31 -11.30
C ASP A 237 -6.46 -14.45 -11.53
N LEU A 238 -6.49 -13.24 -11.02
CA LEU A 238 -7.52 -12.24 -11.24
C LEU A 238 -6.94 -11.05 -11.99
N ALA A 239 -7.65 -10.55 -12.99
CA ALA A 239 -7.27 -9.39 -13.77
C ALA A 239 -7.85 -8.11 -13.18
N PHE A 240 -7.03 -7.07 -13.09
CA PHE A 240 -7.39 -5.76 -12.55
C PHE A 240 -6.95 -4.64 -13.47
N THR A 241 -7.81 -3.63 -13.62
CA THR A 241 -7.43 -2.37 -14.25
C THR A 241 -6.79 -1.43 -13.21
N VAL A 242 -5.61 -0.93 -13.51
CA VAL A 242 -4.80 -0.13 -12.58
C VAL A 242 -4.50 1.23 -13.19
N GLY A 243 -5.17 2.27 -12.72
CA GLY A 243 -4.87 3.66 -13.04
C GLY A 243 -3.77 4.24 -12.15
N PRO A 244 -3.34 5.49 -12.40
CA PRO A 244 -2.31 6.14 -11.60
C PRO A 244 -2.71 6.34 -10.14
N GLN A 245 -3.99 6.54 -9.88
CA GLN A 245 -4.59 6.79 -8.57
C GLN A 245 -5.07 5.52 -7.86
N THR A 246 -5.17 4.39 -8.59
CA THR A 246 -5.62 3.11 -8.01
C THR A 246 -4.65 2.65 -6.92
N PHE A 247 -5.19 2.33 -5.73
CA PHE A 247 -4.39 1.64 -4.72
C PHE A 247 -4.21 0.18 -5.11
N LEU A 248 -2.99 -0.29 -5.05
CA LEU A 248 -2.60 -1.69 -5.13
C LEU A 248 -1.37 -1.85 -4.25
N GLN A 249 -1.27 -2.95 -3.53
CA GLN A 249 -0.11 -3.25 -2.70
C GLN A 249 1.19 -3.20 -3.53
N VAL A 250 2.22 -2.55 -2.97
CA VAL A 250 3.43 -2.20 -3.74
C VAL A 250 4.43 -3.34 -3.88
N ASN A 251 4.28 -4.41 -3.12
CA ASN A 251 5.15 -5.57 -3.12
C ASN A 251 4.49 -6.72 -3.87
N THR A 252 4.82 -6.87 -5.14
CA THR A 252 4.22 -7.88 -6.03
C THR A 252 4.32 -9.30 -5.48
N PRO A 253 5.48 -9.82 -5.03
CA PRO A 253 5.58 -11.19 -4.52
C PRO A 253 4.86 -11.44 -3.20
N GLN A 254 4.77 -10.41 -2.32
CA GLN A 254 4.19 -10.59 -0.98
C GLN A 254 2.69 -10.28 -0.91
N THR A 255 2.13 -9.61 -1.91
CA THR A 255 0.69 -9.30 -1.94
C THR A 255 -0.18 -10.55 -1.92
N PRO A 256 0.09 -11.61 -2.73
CA PRO A 256 -0.66 -12.86 -2.63
C PRO A 256 -0.55 -13.51 -1.25
N VAL A 257 0.64 -13.47 -0.63
CA VAL A 257 0.85 -14.03 0.71
C VAL A 257 0.00 -13.31 1.76
N LEU A 258 -0.10 -11.97 1.69
CA LEU A 258 -0.95 -11.18 2.58
C LEU A 258 -2.42 -11.57 2.41
N TYR A 259 -2.90 -11.64 1.16
CA TYR A 259 -4.31 -11.94 0.87
C TYR A 259 -4.68 -13.36 1.22
N GLU A 260 -3.82 -14.36 0.91
CA GLU A 260 -4.04 -15.74 1.35
C GLU A 260 -4.15 -15.83 2.87
N LYS A 261 -3.25 -15.17 3.61
CA LYS A 261 -3.33 -15.11 5.07
C LYS A 261 -4.62 -14.44 5.57
N ALA A 262 -5.12 -13.42 4.89
CA ALA A 262 -6.40 -12.78 5.25
C ALA A 262 -7.58 -13.74 5.03
N LEU A 263 -7.61 -14.45 3.92
CA LEU A 263 -8.63 -15.46 3.62
C LEU A 263 -8.58 -16.65 4.59
N ASP A 264 -7.37 -17.08 4.98
CA ASP A 264 -7.16 -18.16 5.95
C ASP A 264 -7.54 -17.72 7.37
N ALA A 265 -7.20 -16.49 7.78
CA ALA A 265 -7.59 -15.93 9.07
C ALA A 265 -9.11 -15.79 9.21
N ALA A 266 -9.80 -15.44 8.11
CA ALA A 266 -11.25 -15.45 8.03
C ALA A 266 -11.83 -16.87 7.91
N ASP A 267 -11.00 -17.89 7.67
CA ASP A 267 -11.42 -19.28 7.44
C ASP A 267 -12.49 -19.37 6.34
N VAL A 268 -12.20 -18.74 5.19
CA VAL A 268 -13.15 -18.70 4.05
C VAL A 268 -13.30 -20.08 3.42
N GLN A 269 -14.51 -20.61 3.44
CA GLN A 269 -14.89 -21.93 2.92
C GLN A 269 -15.88 -21.80 1.75
N PRO A 270 -16.01 -22.82 0.89
CA PRO A 270 -17.05 -22.85 -0.15
C PRO A 270 -18.46 -22.63 0.43
N GLY A 271 -19.23 -21.74 -0.19
CA GLY A 271 -20.58 -21.37 0.24
C GLY A 271 -20.66 -20.25 1.27
N ASP A 272 -19.51 -19.76 1.80
CA ASP A 272 -19.51 -18.65 2.74
C ASP A 272 -20.02 -17.33 2.15
N GLN A 273 -20.55 -16.46 2.99
CA GLN A 273 -20.89 -15.08 2.69
C GLN A 273 -19.90 -14.15 3.38
N ILE A 274 -19.09 -13.45 2.60
CA ILE A 274 -17.97 -12.67 3.11
C ILE A 274 -18.26 -11.18 3.00
N LEU A 275 -18.21 -10.45 4.13
CA LEU A 275 -18.24 -8.99 4.17
C LEU A 275 -16.81 -8.48 4.21
N ASP A 276 -16.42 -7.73 3.17
CA ASP A 276 -15.08 -7.11 3.03
C ASP A 276 -15.22 -5.60 3.21
N LEU A 277 -14.74 -5.08 4.34
CA LEU A 277 -14.83 -3.67 4.71
C LEU A 277 -13.51 -2.96 4.35
N TYR A 278 -13.63 -1.75 3.78
CA TYR A 278 -12.51 -0.98 3.19
C TYR A 278 -11.94 -1.65 1.93
N CYS A 279 -12.82 -2.19 1.08
CA CYS A 279 -12.45 -3.09 0.00
C CYS A 279 -11.64 -2.45 -1.15
N GLY A 280 -11.54 -1.13 -1.22
CA GLY A 280 -10.85 -0.43 -2.31
C GLY A 280 -11.42 -0.82 -3.68
N VAL A 281 -10.55 -1.28 -4.58
CA VAL A 281 -10.94 -1.75 -5.93
C VAL A 281 -11.34 -3.22 -5.97
N GLY A 282 -11.64 -3.83 -4.81
CA GLY A 282 -12.20 -5.16 -4.69
C GLY A 282 -11.20 -6.32 -4.72
N THR A 283 -9.91 -6.08 -4.50
CA THR A 283 -8.89 -7.14 -4.62
C THR A 283 -9.13 -8.31 -3.66
N ILE A 284 -9.35 -8.03 -2.37
CA ILE A 284 -9.64 -9.07 -1.36
C ILE A 284 -11.06 -9.60 -1.56
N THR A 285 -12.05 -8.73 -1.86
CA THR A 285 -13.43 -9.15 -2.12
C THR A 285 -13.52 -10.20 -3.24
N LEU A 286 -12.83 -9.96 -4.36
CA LEU A 286 -12.86 -10.90 -5.51
C LEU A 286 -12.11 -12.19 -5.20
N ALA A 287 -10.99 -12.13 -4.50
CA ALA A 287 -10.28 -13.32 -4.04
C ALA A 287 -11.14 -14.16 -3.07
N ALA A 288 -11.84 -13.50 -2.14
CA ALA A 288 -12.76 -14.15 -1.21
C ALA A 288 -13.96 -14.78 -1.93
N ALA A 289 -14.60 -14.05 -2.87
CA ALA A 289 -15.70 -14.55 -3.69
C ALA A 289 -15.30 -15.79 -4.50
N ARG A 290 -14.10 -15.78 -5.08
CA ARG A 290 -13.55 -16.90 -5.84
C ARG A 290 -13.30 -18.13 -4.94
N ARG A 291 -12.72 -17.93 -3.74
CA ARG A 291 -12.50 -19.01 -2.76
C ARG A 291 -13.82 -19.59 -2.26
N ALA A 292 -14.83 -18.75 -2.03
CA ALA A 292 -16.17 -19.18 -1.62
C ALA A 292 -16.94 -19.91 -2.71
N GLY A 293 -16.51 -19.77 -3.97
CA GLY A 293 -17.09 -20.49 -5.11
C GLY A 293 -18.47 -20.00 -5.55
N PRO A 294 -19.12 -20.71 -6.48
CA PRO A 294 -20.35 -20.22 -7.13
C PRO A 294 -21.58 -20.14 -6.22
N HIS A 295 -21.55 -20.82 -5.08
CA HIS A 295 -22.62 -20.78 -4.07
C HIS A 295 -22.34 -19.81 -2.93
N GLY A 296 -21.12 -19.24 -2.87
CA GLY A 296 -20.75 -18.20 -1.93
C GLY A 296 -21.14 -16.82 -2.44
N ARG A 297 -21.01 -15.80 -1.58
CA ARG A 297 -21.24 -14.40 -1.91
C ARG A 297 -20.16 -13.55 -1.24
N ALA A 298 -19.78 -12.45 -1.87
CA ALA A 298 -18.93 -11.45 -1.23
C ALA A 298 -19.52 -10.05 -1.41
N LEU A 299 -19.50 -9.24 -0.35
CA LEU A 299 -19.94 -7.86 -0.37
C LEU A 299 -18.79 -6.96 0.07
N GLY A 300 -18.26 -6.19 -0.87
CA GLY A 300 -17.24 -5.18 -0.61
C GLY A 300 -17.87 -3.82 -0.27
N VAL A 301 -17.36 -3.16 0.78
CA VAL A 301 -17.81 -1.82 1.20
C VAL A 301 -16.63 -0.87 1.19
N GLU A 302 -16.74 0.24 0.47
CA GLU A 302 -15.71 1.28 0.33
C GLU A 302 -16.38 2.65 0.20
N ARG A 303 -15.83 3.65 0.85
CA ARG A 303 -16.37 5.03 0.82
C ARG A 303 -16.13 5.77 -0.49
N VAL A 304 -15.08 5.39 -1.26
CA VAL A 304 -14.67 6.07 -2.48
C VAL A 304 -15.42 5.48 -3.68
N GLU A 305 -16.41 6.21 -4.20
CA GLU A 305 -17.26 5.79 -5.33
C GLU A 305 -16.41 5.35 -6.54
N ALA A 306 -15.36 6.08 -6.90
CA ALA A 306 -14.49 5.72 -8.03
C ALA A 306 -13.82 4.35 -7.84
N SER A 307 -13.47 3.97 -6.61
CA SER A 307 -12.94 2.64 -6.31
C SER A 307 -14.00 1.57 -6.49
N ILE A 308 -15.25 1.85 -6.10
CA ILE A 308 -16.37 0.91 -6.29
C ILE A 308 -16.73 0.71 -7.76
N VAL A 309 -16.66 1.76 -8.56
CA VAL A 309 -16.82 1.63 -10.03
C VAL A 309 -15.76 0.66 -10.58
N CYS A 310 -14.49 0.86 -10.23
CA CYS A 310 -13.40 -0.05 -10.62
C CYS A 310 -13.62 -1.48 -10.08
N ALA A 311 -14.11 -1.63 -8.85
CA ALA A 311 -14.36 -2.94 -8.25
C ALA A 311 -15.45 -3.73 -9.02
N ARG A 312 -16.52 -3.06 -9.43
CA ARG A 312 -17.58 -3.64 -10.26
C ARG A 312 -17.08 -4.05 -11.65
N GLU A 313 -16.25 -3.19 -12.28
CA GLU A 313 -15.59 -3.50 -13.55
C GLU A 313 -14.65 -4.71 -13.43
N ASN A 314 -13.87 -4.77 -12.34
CA ASN A 314 -13.00 -5.91 -12.04
C ASN A 314 -13.79 -7.20 -11.81
N ALA A 315 -14.93 -7.15 -11.12
CA ALA A 315 -15.82 -8.31 -10.94
C ALA A 315 -16.36 -8.83 -12.28
N ALA A 316 -16.84 -7.93 -13.13
CA ALA A 316 -17.34 -8.27 -14.46
C ALA A 316 -16.23 -8.87 -15.35
N ARG A 317 -15.04 -8.27 -15.37
CA ARG A 317 -13.85 -8.74 -16.09
C ARG A 317 -13.46 -10.17 -15.71
N ASN A 318 -13.54 -10.50 -14.42
CA ASN A 318 -13.17 -11.81 -13.88
C ASN A 318 -14.34 -12.81 -13.87
N SER A 319 -15.51 -12.43 -14.39
CA SER A 319 -16.72 -13.26 -14.39
C SER A 319 -17.10 -13.77 -12.99
N ILE A 320 -17.07 -12.87 -11.99
CA ILE A 320 -17.41 -13.15 -10.59
C ILE A 320 -18.73 -12.43 -10.23
N PRO A 321 -19.90 -12.92 -10.68
CA PRO A 321 -21.19 -12.25 -10.45
C PRO A 321 -21.65 -12.32 -8.99
N GLN A 322 -21.07 -13.20 -8.16
CA GLN A 322 -21.37 -13.34 -6.73
C GLN A 322 -20.69 -12.25 -5.86
N ALA A 323 -19.84 -11.38 -6.45
CA ALA A 323 -19.28 -10.23 -5.76
C ALA A 323 -20.17 -8.99 -6.00
N ALA A 324 -20.61 -8.36 -4.91
CA ALA A 324 -21.36 -7.11 -4.90
C ALA A 324 -20.58 -6.02 -4.18
N PHE A 325 -20.92 -4.75 -4.44
CA PHE A 325 -20.18 -3.61 -3.89
C PHE A 325 -21.10 -2.46 -3.50
N ALA A 326 -20.85 -1.87 -2.30
CA ALA A 326 -21.54 -0.70 -1.78
C ALA A 326 -20.57 0.47 -1.60
N ALA A 327 -20.97 1.66 -2.09
CA ALA A 327 -20.19 2.89 -1.98
C ALA A 327 -20.68 3.69 -0.77
N GLU A 328 -20.20 3.32 0.41
CA GLU A 328 -20.58 3.95 1.68
C GLU A 328 -19.42 3.95 2.69
N PRO A 329 -19.38 4.91 3.64
CA PRO A 329 -18.53 4.79 4.81
C PRO A 329 -18.88 3.54 5.61
N THR A 330 -17.88 2.78 6.04
CA THR A 330 -18.05 1.51 6.77
C THR A 330 -18.93 1.65 8.01
N GLU A 331 -18.75 2.71 8.80
CA GLU A 331 -19.54 2.99 9.99
C GLU A 331 -21.03 3.25 9.69
N THR A 332 -21.31 3.91 8.57
CA THR A 332 -22.68 4.17 8.11
C THR A 332 -23.34 2.88 7.65
N PHE A 333 -22.64 2.13 6.80
CA PHE A 333 -23.10 0.83 6.28
C PHE A 333 -23.42 -0.16 7.40
N LEU A 334 -22.49 -0.36 8.35
CA LEU A 334 -22.70 -1.27 9.49
C LEU A 334 -23.86 -0.82 10.38
N SER A 335 -24.01 0.50 10.62
CA SER A 335 -25.09 1.03 11.43
C SER A 335 -26.47 0.83 10.78
N ALA A 336 -26.57 0.92 9.46
CA ALA A 336 -27.78 0.60 8.71
C ALA A 336 -28.07 -0.91 8.73
N ALA A 337 -27.06 -1.74 8.47
CA ALA A 337 -27.17 -3.19 8.48
C ALA A 337 -27.63 -3.76 9.84
N LEU A 338 -27.18 -3.16 10.95
CA LEU A 338 -27.62 -3.55 12.29
C LEU A 338 -29.10 -3.23 12.58
N LYS A 339 -29.69 -2.24 11.93
CA LYS A 339 -31.08 -1.79 12.13
C LYS A 339 -32.05 -2.45 11.15
N GLU A 340 -31.65 -2.54 9.89
CA GLU A 340 -32.53 -2.87 8.76
C GLU A 340 -32.19 -4.24 8.13
N GLY A 341 -31.07 -4.86 8.53
CA GLY A 341 -30.49 -6.03 7.90
C GLY A 341 -29.58 -5.68 6.72
N PHE A 342 -28.85 -6.66 6.23
CA PHE A 342 -28.01 -6.50 5.05
C PHE A 342 -28.83 -6.52 3.76
N PRO A 343 -28.37 -5.88 2.67
CA PRO A 343 -29.09 -5.83 1.41
C PRO A 343 -29.24 -7.24 0.78
N ASP A 344 -30.27 -7.45 0.01
CA ASP A 344 -30.52 -8.65 -0.80
C ASP A 344 -30.41 -9.99 -0.04
N GLY A 345 -30.83 -10.00 1.25
CA GLY A 345 -30.76 -11.19 2.10
C GLY A 345 -29.32 -11.68 2.35
N PHE A 346 -28.35 -10.80 2.27
CA PHE A 346 -26.97 -11.13 2.61
C PHE A 346 -26.83 -11.34 4.12
N GLU A 347 -26.23 -12.47 4.51
CA GLU A 347 -25.98 -12.81 5.92
C GLU A 347 -24.50 -13.16 6.07
N PRO A 348 -23.62 -12.22 6.50
CA PRO A 348 -22.19 -12.47 6.53
C PRO A 348 -21.83 -13.57 7.53
N THR A 349 -21.17 -14.62 7.03
CA THR A 349 -20.61 -15.70 7.86
C THR A 349 -19.17 -15.39 8.28
N LYS A 350 -18.48 -14.59 7.47
CA LYS A 350 -17.07 -14.18 7.64
C LYS A 350 -16.94 -12.68 7.37
N ILE A 351 -15.99 -12.06 8.06
CA ILE A 351 -15.67 -10.64 7.84
C ILE A 351 -14.17 -10.49 7.61
N ILE A 352 -13.82 -9.63 6.67
CA ILE A 352 -12.44 -9.17 6.43
C ILE A 352 -12.45 -7.64 6.54
N VAL A 353 -11.45 -7.07 7.19
CA VAL A 353 -11.26 -5.61 7.27
C VAL A 353 -9.82 -5.27 6.95
N ASP A 354 -9.60 -4.29 6.06
CA ASP A 354 -8.29 -3.73 5.71
C ASP A 354 -8.34 -2.20 5.77
N PRO A 355 -8.44 -1.62 6.99
CA PRO A 355 -8.62 -0.19 7.15
C PRO A 355 -7.34 0.60 6.84
N ALA A 356 -7.50 1.89 6.55
CA ALA A 356 -6.38 2.81 6.35
C ALA A 356 -5.48 2.90 7.59
N TYR A 357 -4.32 3.56 7.47
CA TYR A 357 -3.27 3.69 8.49
C TYR A 357 -3.77 4.11 9.89
N GLN A 358 -4.87 4.86 9.98
CA GLN A 358 -5.47 5.26 11.25
C GLN A 358 -6.26 4.14 11.96
N GLY A 359 -6.45 2.98 11.32
CA GLY A 359 -7.31 1.91 11.79
C GLY A 359 -8.77 2.15 11.45
N MET A 360 -9.68 1.43 12.10
CA MET A 360 -11.11 1.59 11.87
C MET A 360 -11.60 2.98 12.29
N ALA A 361 -12.44 3.58 11.44
CA ALA A 361 -13.04 4.90 11.70
C ALA A 361 -13.96 4.86 12.94
N GLY A 362 -14.19 6.03 13.52
CA GLY A 362 -14.94 6.15 14.77
C GLY A 362 -16.31 5.47 14.74
N GLY A 363 -16.51 4.51 15.64
CA GLY A 363 -17.75 3.72 15.73
C GLY A 363 -17.77 2.43 14.92
N ALA A 364 -16.90 2.25 13.91
CA ALA A 364 -16.89 1.02 13.10
C ALA A 364 -16.51 -0.21 13.93
N ALA A 365 -15.51 -0.10 14.81
CA ALA A 365 -15.13 -1.20 15.70
C ALA A 365 -16.29 -1.61 16.63
N LYS A 366 -17.02 -0.64 17.17
CA LYS A 366 -18.21 -0.90 17.99
C LYS A 366 -19.33 -1.54 17.18
N ALA A 367 -19.65 -1.00 16.01
CA ALA A 367 -20.71 -1.55 15.15
C ALA A 367 -20.38 -2.98 14.70
N LEU A 368 -19.10 -3.26 14.44
CA LEU A 368 -18.62 -4.61 14.13
C LEU A 368 -18.80 -5.53 15.33
N ALA A 369 -18.46 -5.09 16.52
CA ALA A 369 -18.66 -5.84 17.77
C ALA A 369 -20.15 -6.12 18.05
N ASP A 370 -21.03 -5.14 17.81
CA ASP A 370 -22.48 -5.30 17.92
C ASP A 370 -22.99 -6.37 16.93
N LEU A 371 -22.45 -6.39 15.69
CA LEU A 371 -22.78 -7.42 14.70
C LEU A 371 -22.42 -8.84 15.18
N PHE A 372 -21.26 -9.00 15.84
CA PHE A 372 -20.88 -10.30 16.43
C PHE A 372 -21.73 -10.71 17.63
N SER A 373 -22.54 -9.82 18.17
CA SER A 373 -23.45 -10.10 19.28
C SER A 373 -24.82 -10.65 18.84
N LEU A 374 -25.14 -10.55 17.54
CA LEU A 374 -26.40 -11.03 16.98
C LEU A 374 -26.52 -12.57 17.03
N PRO A 375 -27.75 -13.14 17.00
CA PRO A 375 -27.95 -14.61 16.96
C PRO A 375 -27.27 -15.32 15.81
N ASN A 376 -27.36 -14.76 14.59
CA ASN A 376 -26.73 -15.29 13.36
C ASN A 376 -25.42 -14.56 13.04
N SER A 377 -24.65 -14.22 14.09
CA SER A 377 -23.43 -13.45 13.93
C SER A 377 -22.37 -14.18 13.10
N PRO A 378 -21.49 -13.43 12.41
CA PRO A 378 -20.30 -13.98 11.78
C PRO A 378 -19.46 -14.78 12.77
N LYS A 379 -18.76 -15.81 12.27
CA LYS A 379 -17.97 -16.70 13.12
C LYS A 379 -16.50 -16.27 13.21
N ARG A 380 -16.02 -15.57 12.20
CA ARG A 380 -14.62 -15.19 12.03
C ARG A 380 -14.49 -13.75 11.53
N LEU A 381 -13.44 -13.09 12.01
CA LEU A 381 -12.99 -11.79 11.51
C LEU A 381 -11.48 -11.88 11.21
N ALA A 382 -11.09 -11.57 9.99
CA ALA A 382 -9.70 -11.28 9.64
C ALA A 382 -9.49 -9.75 9.64
N TYR A 383 -8.48 -9.29 10.35
CA TYR A 383 -8.08 -7.89 10.39
C TYR A 383 -6.70 -7.75 9.74
N VAL A 384 -6.62 -7.09 8.59
CA VAL A 384 -5.37 -6.69 7.93
C VAL A 384 -4.97 -5.31 8.44
N SER A 385 -3.70 -5.06 8.70
CA SER A 385 -3.26 -3.75 9.19
C SER A 385 -1.83 -3.43 8.80
N CYS A 386 -1.65 -2.22 8.25
CA CYS A 386 -0.34 -1.61 8.02
C CYS A 386 0.18 -0.80 9.24
N ASN A 387 -0.63 -0.64 10.30
CA ASN A 387 -0.25 0.09 11.50
C ASN A 387 -0.59 -0.69 12.77
N PRO A 388 0.38 -1.42 13.34
CA PRO A 388 0.15 -2.23 14.53
C PRO A 388 -0.32 -1.46 15.78
N LYS A 389 -0.07 -0.14 15.86
CA LYS A 389 -0.55 0.68 16.98
C LYS A 389 -2.05 0.95 16.89
N SER A 390 -2.55 1.31 15.69
CA SER A 390 -3.99 1.45 15.48
C SER A 390 -4.69 0.10 15.59
N PHE A 391 -4.09 -0.96 15.08
CA PHE A 391 -4.57 -2.32 15.27
C PHE A 391 -4.70 -2.70 16.75
N ALA A 392 -3.69 -2.44 17.59
CA ALA A 392 -3.73 -2.78 19.01
C ALA A 392 -4.87 -2.05 19.77
N ARG A 393 -5.17 -0.79 19.37
CA ARG A 393 -6.33 -0.04 19.89
C ARG A 393 -7.64 -0.72 19.48
N ASP A 394 -7.82 -0.99 18.19
CA ASP A 394 -9.04 -1.57 17.64
C ASP A 394 -9.26 -3.01 18.17
N ALA A 395 -8.18 -3.79 18.26
CA ALA A 395 -8.20 -5.14 18.83
C ALA A 395 -8.64 -5.15 20.30
N LYS A 396 -8.26 -4.13 21.08
CA LYS A 396 -8.71 -3.98 22.46
C LYS A 396 -10.22 -3.73 22.55
N GLU A 397 -10.77 -2.92 21.64
CA GLU A 397 -12.22 -2.68 21.55
C GLU A 397 -12.96 -3.97 21.16
N LEU A 398 -12.48 -4.68 20.15
CA LEU A 398 -13.06 -5.96 19.71
C LEU A 398 -13.01 -7.01 20.83
N ALA A 399 -11.88 -7.11 21.56
CA ALA A 399 -11.75 -8.02 22.69
C ALA A 399 -12.69 -7.69 23.85
N ALA A 400 -12.86 -6.40 24.17
CA ALA A 400 -13.80 -5.93 25.18
C ALA A 400 -15.26 -6.26 24.82
N ALA A 401 -15.57 -6.30 23.53
CA ALA A 401 -16.89 -6.70 23.02
C ALA A 401 -17.07 -8.22 22.88
N GLY A 402 -16.09 -9.01 23.30
CA GLY A 402 -16.23 -10.46 23.38
C GLY A 402 -15.64 -11.26 22.23
N LEU A 403 -14.91 -10.63 21.30
CA LEU A 403 -14.12 -11.39 20.33
C LEU A 403 -12.81 -11.89 20.95
N THR A 404 -12.36 -13.04 20.52
CA THR A 404 -11.08 -13.61 20.94
C THR A 404 -10.06 -13.43 19.83
N LEU A 405 -8.96 -12.71 20.11
CA LEU A 405 -7.80 -12.63 19.21
C LEU A 405 -7.06 -13.97 19.26
N GLU A 406 -7.07 -14.72 18.18
CA GLU A 406 -6.52 -16.08 18.12
C GLU A 406 -5.06 -16.11 17.69
N SER A 407 -4.73 -15.40 16.62
CA SER A 407 -3.38 -15.38 16.06
C SER A 407 -3.10 -14.07 15.33
N ILE A 408 -1.82 -13.78 15.17
CA ILE A 408 -1.32 -12.69 14.32
C ILE A 408 -0.24 -13.24 13.41
N SER A 409 -0.40 -13.03 12.13
CA SER A 409 0.55 -13.40 11.08
C SER A 409 1.21 -12.13 10.52
N PRO A 410 2.47 -11.81 10.86
CA PRO A 410 3.20 -10.70 10.27
C PRO A 410 3.56 -11.00 8.81
N VAL A 411 3.46 -9.99 7.94
CA VAL A 411 3.84 -10.07 6.51
C VAL A 411 4.69 -8.85 6.14
N ASP A 412 5.91 -9.07 5.67
CA ASP A 412 6.79 -7.97 5.29
C ASP A 412 6.61 -7.56 3.82
N LEU A 413 5.77 -6.55 3.60
CA LEU A 413 5.59 -5.89 2.31
C LEU A 413 6.66 -4.81 2.03
N PHE A 414 7.42 -4.42 3.04
CA PHE A 414 8.32 -3.26 2.98
C PHE A 414 9.74 -3.57 3.50
N PRO A 415 10.47 -4.51 2.87
CA PRO A 415 11.86 -4.77 3.23
C PRO A 415 12.69 -3.48 3.29
N GLY A 416 13.49 -3.34 4.35
CA GLY A 416 14.32 -2.15 4.62
C GLY A 416 13.59 -1.00 5.31
N ALA A 417 12.27 -0.89 5.23
CA ALA A 417 11.50 0.16 5.88
C ALA A 417 11.02 -0.26 7.28
N MET A 418 10.76 0.71 8.17
CA MET A 418 10.18 0.47 9.50
C MET A 418 8.64 0.34 9.37
N HIS A 419 8.21 -0.60 8.54
CA HIS A 419 6.82 -0.97 8.33
C HIS A 419 6.69 -2.49 8.30
N LEU A 420 5.57 -3.00 8.81
CA LEU A 420 5.23 -4.41 8.76
C LEU A 420 3.70 -4.52 8.71
N GLU A 421 3.21 -5.27 7.74
CA GLU A 421 1.79 -5.65 7.70
C GLU A 421 1.54 -6.78 8.70
N LEU A 422 0.33 -6.86 9.19
CA LEU A 422 -0.13 -8.01 9.96
C LEU A 422 -1.52 -8.44 9.52
N VAL A 423 -1.80 -9.73 9.66
CA VAL A 423 -3.13 -10.30 9.57
C VAL A 423 -3.47 -10.93 10.90
N ALA A 424 -4.54 -10.48 11.53
CA ALA A 424 -5.02 -11.00 12.81
C ALA A 424 -6.33 -11.80 12.61
N ALA A 425 -6.40 -12.97 13.23
CA ALA A 425 -7.60 -13.79 13.25
C ALA A 425 -8.35 -13.59 14.57
N PHE A 426 -9.65 -13.32 14.48
CA PHE A 426 -10.56 -13.27 15.62
C PHE A 426 -11.70 -14.25 15.45
N SER A 427 -12.16 -14.82 16.59
CA SER A 427 -13.38 -15.62 16.65
C SER A 427 -14.38 -15.05 17.64
N SER A 428 -15.66 -15.37 17.44
CA SER A 428 -16.70 -15.11 18.43
C SER A 428 -16.60 -16.13 19.58
N LYS A 429 -16.73 -15.68 20.84
CA LYS A 429 -16.76 -16.58 22.02
C LYS A 429 -17.86 -17.65 21.95
N LYS A 430 -18.94 -17.39 21.21
CA LYS A 430 -20.04 -18.35 20.99
C LYS A 430 -19.58 -19.58 20.18
N THR A 431 -18.53 -19.45 19.37
CA THR A 431 -18.01 -20.55 18.51
C THR A 431 -17.20 -21.56 19.33
N LEU A 432 -16.55 -21.14 20.42
CA LEU A 432 -15.68 -21.99 21.26
C LEU A 432 -16.45 -22.90 22.25
N SER A 433 -17.76 -22.66 22.45
CA SER A 433 -18.60 -23.47 23.35
C SER A 433 -19.34 -24.61 22.63
N ALA A 434 -19.19 -24.75 21.32
CA ALA A 434 -19.90 -25.73 20.49
C ALA A 434 -18.96 -26.80 19.89
N ALA A 435 -17.68 -26.78 20.20
CA ALA A 435 -16.67 -27.77 19.85
C ALA A 435 -16.16 -28.50 21.12
#